data_0090ea0f35e04fdcce51abe56d02fe8d
#
_entry.id   0090ea0f35e04fdcce51abe56d02fe8d
#
_cell.length_a   1.000
_cell.length_b   1.000
_cell.length_c   1.000
_cell.angle_alpha   90.00
_cell.angle_beta   90.00
_cell.angle_gamma   90.00
#
_symmetry.space_group_name_H-M   'P 1'
#
loop_
_entity.id
_entity.type
_entity.pdbx_description
1 polymer ?
#
loop_
_entity_poly.entity_id
_entity_poly.type
_entity_poly.pdbx_seq_one_letter_code
_entity_poly.pdbx_strand_id
1 'polypeptide(L)'
;NSGLACERINMDGIYPENDETVVTTGGSGFGILALIAGMERGYVTREQGIERFERIVSFLERADRFHGAWPHWIEGRTGRVKPFGKKDNGGDLVETAFLVQGLLAAHQYFAQGNEREQALAQRIDTLWRGVEWSWYRNGQNVLYWHWSPEYGWEMNFAVHGFNECLVMYILAAASPTYPCLLYTSDAA
;
A
#
# COMPACT_ATOMS: atom_id res chain seq x y z
N ASN A 1 -12.49 -7.91 -9.96
CA ASN A 1 -11.93 -8.39 -8.68
C ASN A 1 -10.45 -7.98 -8.61
N SER A 2 -10.11 -7.11 -7.64
CA SER A 2 -8.76 -6.56 -7.46
C SER A 2 -7.72 -7.59 -6.99
N GLY A 3 -8.16 -8.67 -6.34
CA GLY A 3 -7.29 -9.61 -5.62
C GLY A 3 -6.87 -9.13 -4.23
N LEU A 4 -7.09 -7.86 -3.88
CA LEU A 4 -6.79 -7.26 -2.59
C LEU A 4 -7.77 -7.70 -1.48
N ALA A 5 -7.43 -7.39 -0.24
CA ALA A 5 -8.27 -7.66 0.92
C ALA A 5 -9.47 -6.69 0.96
N CYS A 6 -10.67 -7.24 1.18
CA CYS A 6 -11.84 -6.42 1.48
C CYS A 6 -11.63 -5.65 2.78
N GLU A 7 -12.19 -4.46 2.87
CA GLU A 7 -12.19 -3.66 4.09
C GLU A 7 -12.95 -4.40 5.20
N ARG A 8 -14.10 -4.97 4.85
CA ARG A 8 -14.94 -5.76 5.78
C ARG A 8 -15.73 -6.85 5.04
N ILE A 9 -16.23 -7.80 5.80
CA ILE A 9 -17.23 -8.77 5.37
C ILE A 9 -18.40 -8.71 6.35
N ASN A 10 -19.57 -8.30 5.88
CA ASN A 10 -20.78 -8.31 6.68
C ASN A 10 -21.49 -9.66 6.52
N MET A 11 -21.71 -10.33 7.63
CA MET A 11 -22.28 -11.68 7.66
C MET A 11 -23.76 -11.72 7.25
N ASP A 12 -24.49 -10.62 7.37
CA ASP A 12 -25.86 -10.43 6.92
C ASP A 12 -25.96 -10.00 5.45
N GLY A 13 -24.82 -9.73 4.79
CA GLY A 13 -24.76 -9.27 3.41
C GLY A 13 -25.20 -7.82 3.20
N ILE A 14 -25.42 -7.06 4.28
CA ILE A 14 -25.83 -5.65 4.21
C ILE A 14 -24.60 -4.76 4.25
N TYR A 15 -24.38 -3.99 3.19
CA TYR A 15 -23.26 -3.07 3.05
C TYR A 15 -23.76 -1.63 2.93
N PRO A 16 -23.70 -0.84 4.01
CA PRO A 16 -24.01 0.59 3.95
C PRO A 16 -23.11 1.31 2.93
N GLU A 17 -23.62 2.31 2.27
CA GLU A 17 -22.84 3.18 1.35
C GLU A 17 -22.14 2.44 0.18
N ASN A 18 -22.62 1.25 -0.20
CA ASN A 18 -22.02 0.39 -1.23
C ASN A 18 -20.57 -0.03 -0.93
N ASP A 19 -20.25 -0.33 0.33
CA ASP A 19 -18.91 -0.69 0.77
C ASP A 19 -18.52 -2.16 0.49
N GLU A 20 -19.41 -2.97 -0.07
CA GLU A 20 -19.15 -4.40 -0.39
C GLU A 20 -17.91 -4.63 -1.26
N THR A 21 -17.50 -3.63 -2.04
CA THR A 21 -16.37 -3.71 -2.97
C THR A 21 -15.15 -2.91 -2.52
N VAL A 22 -15.23 -2.26 -1.38
CA VAL A 22 -14.13 -1.49 -0.83
C VAL A 22 -13.01 -2.43 -0.39
N VAL A 23 -11.78 -2.10 -0.82
CA VAL A 23 -10.56 -2.78 -0.41
C VAL A 23 -9.69 -1.84 0.41
N THR A 24 -9.01 -2.41 1.40
CA THR A 24 -8.10 -1.67 2.26
C THR A 24 -6.67 -1.77 1.74
N THR A 25 -5.95 -0.66 1.73
CA THR A 25 -4.58 -0.59 1.23
C THR A 25 -3.61 -1.31 2.16
N GLY A 26 -3.52 -0.91 3.41
CA GLY A 26 -2.57 -1.51 4.36
C GLY A 26 -2.92 -2.96 4.73
N GLY A 27 -4.20 -3.24 4.97
CA GLY A 27 -4.66 -4.61 5.21
C GLY A 27 -4.34 -5.56 4.06
N SER A 28 -4.32 -5.05 2.82
CA SER A 28 -3.88 -5.83 1.66
C SER A 28 -2.40 -6.17 1.69
N GLY A 29 -1.55 -5.32 2.28
CA GLY A 29 -0.13 -5.62 2.50
C GLY A 29 0.06 -6.86 3.38
N PHE A 30 -0.70 -6.96 4.47
CA PHE A 30 -0.71 -8.17 5.31
C PHE A 30 -1.34 -9.37 4.58
N GLY A 31 -2.38 -9.15 3.78
CA GLY A 31 -2.99 -10.18 2.93
C GLY A 31 -2.01 -10.78 1.91
N ILE A 32 -1.10 -9.99 1.39
CA ILE A 32 0.00 -10.43 0.52
C ILE A 32 0.92 -11.41 1.27
N LEU A 33 1.32 -11.09 2.49
CA LEU A 33 2.13 -11.99 3.32
C LEU A 33 1.41 -13.29 3.64
N ALA A 34 0.11 -13.22 3.95
CA ALA A 34 -0.72 -14.40 4.17
C ALA A 34 -0.83 -15.27 2.92
N LEU A 35 -0.88 -14.68 1.72
CA LEU A 35 -0.91 -15.41 0.45
C LEU A 35 0.40 -16.16 0.21
N ILE A 36 1.56 -15.55 0.47
CA ILE A 36 2.87 -16.21 0.40
C ILE A 36 2.90 -17.40 1.37
N ALA A 37 2.50 -17.19 2.62
CA ALA A 37 2.43 -18.26 3.61
C ALA A 37 1.48 -19.39 3.17
N GLY A 38 0.36 -19.05 2.54
CA GLY A 38 -0.60 -20.00 1.99
C GLY A 38 0.00 -20.87 0.88
N MET A 39 0.81 -20.29 0.00
CA MET A 39 1.55 -21.04 -1.04
C MET A 39 2.59 -21.96 -0.43
N GLU A 40 3.40 -21.48 0.51
CA GLU A 40 4.44 -22.27 1.17
C GLU A 40 3.87 -23.43 2.01
N ARG A 41 2.66 -23.28 2.53
CA ARG A 41 1.95 -24.29 3.31
C ARG A 41 1.08 -25.22 2.45
N GLY A 42 1.00 -25.00 1.14
CA GLY A 42 0.18 -25.80 0.22
C GLY A 42 -1.31 -25.59 0.31
N TYR A 43 -1.78 -24.52 0.99
CA TYR A 43 -3.20 -24.15 1.00
C TYR A 43 -3.66 -23.49 -0.30
N VAL A 44 -2.72 -22.91 -1.02
CA VAL A 44 -2.91 -22.31 -2.35
C VAL A 44 -1.80 -22.85 -3.24
N THR A 45 -2.13 -23.29 -4.45
CA THR A 45 -1.07 -23.72 -5.39
C THR A 45 -0.24 -22.53 -5.83
N ARG A 46 1.02 -22.77 -6.23
CA ARG A 46 1.89 -21.70 -6.73
C ARG A 46 1.26 -20.96 -7.91
N GLU A 47 0.64 -21.67 -8.85
CA GLU A 47 -0.03 -21.07 -10.00
C GLU A 47 -1.19 -20.16 -9.58
N GLN A 48 -2.07 -20.63 -8.70
CA GLN A 48 -3.17 -19.82 -8.16
C GLN A 48 -2.66 -18.55 -7.45
N GLY A 49 -1.55 -18.69 -6.72
CA GLY A 49 -0.90 -17.56 -6.05
C GLY A 49 -0.39 -16.53 -7.05
N ILE A 50 0.37 -16.98 -8.07
CA ILE A 50 0.91 -16.11 -9.12
C ILE A 50 -0.21 -15.37 -9.85
N GLU A 51 -1.27 -16.06 -10.27
CA GLU A 51 -2.43 -15.44 -10.92
C GLU A 51 -3.09 -14.37 -10.03
N ARG A 52 -3.15 -14.61 -8.72
CA ARG A 52 -3.69 -13.63 -7.79
C ARG A 52 -2.75 -12.44 -7.63
N PHE A 53 -1.44 -12.64 -7.55
CA PHE A 53 -0.46 -11.56 -7.51
C PHE A 53 -0.46 -10.70 -8.76
N GLU A 54 -0.59 -11.30 -9.95
CA GLU A 54 -0.72 -10.58 -11.20
C GLU A 54 -1.96 -9.67 -11.22
N ARG A 55 -3.08 -10.17 -10.71
CA ARG A 55 -4.30 -9.35 -10.55
C ARG A 55 -4.09 -8.19 -9.58
N ILE A 56 -3.47 -8.44 -8.43
CA ILE A 56 -3.14 -7.42 -7.43
C ILE A 56 -2.26 -6.33 -8.06
N VAL A 57 -1.15 -6.72 -8.68
CA VAL A 57 -0.20 -5.78 -9.28
C VAL A 57 -0.86 -5.00 -10.41
N SER A 58 -1.59 -5.68 -11.32
CA SER A 58 -2.32 -5.01 -12.41
C SER A 58 -3.40 -4.06 -11.92
N PHE A 59 -4.02 -4.33 -10.78
CA PHE A 59 -4.97 -3.42 -10.14
C PHE A 59 -4.26 -2.19 -9.57
N LEU A 60 -3.18 -2.39 -8.82
CA LEU A 60 -2.41 -1.31 -8.19
C LEU A 60 -1.75 -0.37 -9.20
N GLU A 61 -1.36 -0.86 -10.37
CA GLU A 61 -0.78 -0.06 -11.47
C GLU A 61 -1.77 0.97 -12.03
N ARG A 62 -3.08 0.67 -12.00
CA ARG A 62 -4.13 1.55 -12.53
C ARG A 62 -4.97 2.25 -11.47
N ALA A 63 -4.80 1.87 -10.20
CA ALA A 63 -5.51 2.51 -9.10
C ALA A 63 -5.04 3.95 -8.89
N ASP A 64 -5.91 4.79 -8.32
CA ASP A 64 -5.56 6.16 -7.97
C ASP A 64 -4.33 6.18 -7.05
N ARG A 65 -3.38 7.05 -7.37
CA ARG A 65 -2.18 7.32 -6.60
C ARG A 65 -1.94 8.82 -6.51
N PHE A 66 -1.50 9.26 -5.37
CA PHE A 66 -1.27 10.67 -5.06
C PHE A 66 0.19 10.83 -4.61
N HIS A 67 1.01 11.42 -5.46
CA HIS A 67 2.46 11.41 -5.26
C HIS A 67 2.99 10.00 -4.95
N GLY A 68 2.49 9.04 -5.71
CA GLY A 68 2.88 7.65 -5.60
C GLY A 68 2.24 6.87 -4.44
N ALA A 69 1.63 7.49 -3.45
CA ALA A 69 0.91 6.80 -2.38
C ALA A 69 -0.51 6.43 -2.82
N TRP A 70 -0.96 5.25 -2.39
CA TRP A 70 -2.36 4.84 -2.55
C TRP A 70 -3.23 5.42 -1.43
N PRO A 71 -4.54 5.57 -1.68
CA PRO A 71 -5.47 6.04 -0.64
C PRO A 71 -5.68 4.97 0.44
N HIS A 72 -6.25 5.38 1.56
CA HIS A 72 -6.64 4.49 2.67
C HIS A 72 -7.54 3.35 2.17
N TRP A 73 -8.62 3.72 1.50
CA TRP A 73 -9.57 2.81 0.87
C TRP A 73 -9.65 3.03 -0.63
N ILE A 74 -9.82 1.92 -1.37
CA ILE A 74 -9.94 1.92 -2.83
C ILE A 74 -11.23 1.20 -3.20
N GLU A 75 -11.98 1.73 -4.15
CA GLU A 75 -13.09 1.02 -4.76
C GLU A 75 -12.53 -0.12 -5.63
N GLY A 76 -12.79 -1.36 -5.23
CA GLY A 76 -12.13 -2.56 -5.76
C GLY A 76 -12.49 -2.95 -7.20
N ARG A 77 -13.54 -2.31 -7.79
CA ARG A 77 -13.90 -2.50 -9.21
C ARG A 77 -13.19 -1.50 -10.11
N THR A 78 -13.11 -0.24 -9.66
CA THR A 78 -12.65 0.88 -10.49
C THR A 78 -11.19 1.29 -10.24
N GLY A 79 -10.66 1.04 -9.05
CA GLY A 79 -9.37 1.54 -8.59
C GLY A 79 -9.40 2.99 -8.10
N ARG A 80 -10.59 3.60 -8.02
CA ARG A 80 -10.74 4.99 -7.56
C ARG A 80 -10.67 5.07 -6.04
N VAL A 81 -10.20 6.21 -5.54
CA VAL A 81 -10.23 6.49 -4.11
C VAL A 81 -11.66 6.40 -3.57
N LYS A 82 -11.84 5.65 -2.49
CA LYS A 82 -13.02 5.70 -1.63
C LYS A 82 -12.62 6.53 -0.41
N PRO A 83 -13.15 7.75 -0.22
CA PRO A 83 -12.77 8.59 0.90
C PRO A 83 -13.03 7.89 2.24
N PHE A 84 -12.03 7.84 3.10
CA PHE A 84 -12.17 7.40 4.49
C PHE A 84 -12.89 8.46 5.33
N GLY A 85 -12.66 9.73 4.99
CA GLY A 85 -13.30 10.89 5.58
C GLY A 85 -13.26 12.08 4.63
N LYS A 86 -13.93 13.18 4.97
CA LYS A 86 -14.05 14.35 4.09
C LYS A 86 -12.70 14.86 3.57
N LYS A 87 -11.68 14.91 4.42
CA LYS A 87 -10.33 15.36 4.06
C LYS A 87 -9.38 14.21 3.75
N ASP A 88 -9.79 12.98 4.01
CA ASP A 88 -9.06 11.75 3.74
C ASP A 88 -9.57 11.12 2.44
N ASN A 89 -9.25 11.81 1.34
CA ASN A 89 -9.68 11.48 -0.02
C ASN A 89 -8.50 11.48 -1.00
N GLY A 90 -7.31 11.29 -0.50
CA GLY A 90 -6.08 11.33 -1.28
C GLY A 90 -5.10 10.23 -0.89
N GLY A 91 -3.80 10.53 -0.91
CA GLY A 91 -2.77 9.56 -0.59
C GLY A 91 -2.58 9.38 0.91
N ASP A 92 -2.59 8.13 1.36
CA ASP A 92 -2.28 7.71 2.73
C ASP A 92 -0.91 7.03 2.75
N LEU A 93 0.08 7.69 3.34
CA LEU A 93 1.46 7.20 3.33
C LEU A 93 1.67 6.01 4.28
N VAL A 94 0.94 5.95 5.38
CA VAL A 94 1.03 4.87 6.38
C VAL A 94 0.44 3.58 5.81
N GLU A 95 -0.78 3.65 5.25
CA GLU A 95 -1.39 2.51 4.56
C GLU A 95 -0.56 2.05 3.36
N THR A 96 0.01 3.00 2.62
CA THR A 96 0.95 2.72 1.53
C THR A 96 2.20 1.98 2.04
N ALA A 97 2.73 2.36 3.20
CA ALA A 97 3.89 1.69 3.77
C ALA A 97 3.59 0.23 4.11
N PHE A 98 2.44 -0.07 4.71
CA PHE A 98 2.01 -1.45 4.96
C PHE A 98 1.82 -2.25 3.67
N LEU A 99 1.24 -1.64 2.63
CA LEU A 99 1.12 -2.29 1.32
C LEU A 99 2.49 -2.59 0.72
N VAL A 100 3.38 -1.60 0.70
CA VAL A 100 4.74 -1.72 0.14
C VAL A 100 5.56 -2.77 0.89
N GLN A 101 5.44 -2.87 2.21
CA GLN A 101 6.07 -3.93 2.99
C GLN A 101 5.69 -5.32 2.47
N GLY A 102 4.40 -5.55 2.23
CA GLY A 102 3.92 -6.81 1.65
C GLY A 102 4.42 -7.02 0.22
N LEU A 103 4.38 -5.98 -0.60
CA LEU A 103 4.87 -6.03 -1.98
C LEU A 103 6.37 -6.34 -2.06
N LEU A 104 7.20 -5.75 -1.20
CA LEU A 104 8.64 -6.04 -1.15
C LEU A 104 8.94 -7.47 -0.73
N ALA A 105 8.16 -8.04 0.19
CA ALA A 105 8.24 -9.46 0.53
C ALA A 105 7.90 -10.34 -0.68
N ALA A 106 6.85 -9.99 -1.45
CA ALA A 106 6.49 -10.69 -2.67
C ALA A 106 7.56 -10.51 -3.77
N HIS A 107 8.12 -9.32 -3.92
CA HIS A 107 9.25 -9.08 -4.82
C HIS A 107 10.39 -10.05 -4.54
N GLN A 108 10.84 -10.13 -3.29
CA GLN A 108 11.93 -11.00 -2.88
C GLN A 108 11.59 -12.49 -3.08
N TYR A 109 10.33 -12.86 -2.82
CA TYR A 109 9.85 -14.23 -2.99
C TYR A 109 9.89 -14.71 -4.44
N PHE A 110 9.59 -13.82 -5.40
CA PHE A 110 9.52 -14.14 -6.83
C PHE A 110 10.82 -13.83 -7.61
N ALA A 111 11.74 -13.04 -7.04
CA ALA A 111 12.92 -12.53 -7.75
C ALA A 111 13.85 -13.61 -8.32
N GLN A 112 13.87 -14.79 -7.72
CA GLN A 112 14.69 -15.92 -8.15
C GLN A 112 13.88 -17.05 -8.82
N GLY A 113 12.62 -16.78 -9.15
CA GLY A 113 11.71 -17.72 -9.78
C GLY A 113 11.90 -17.85 -11.30
N ASN A 114 10.89 -18.39 -11.97
CA ASN A 114 10.87 -18.44 -13.43
C ASN A 114 10.67 -17.06 -14.07
N GLU A 115 10.72 -16.96 -15.39
CA GLU A 115 10.61 -15.69 -16.13
C GLU A 115 9.33 -14.91 -15.79
N ARG A 116 8.19 -15.59 -15.63
CA ARG A 116 6.91 -14.97 -15.25
C ARG A 116 6.97 -14.37 -13.86
N GLU A 117 7.58 -15.06 -12.92
CA GLU A 117 7.76 -14.61 -11.54
C GLU A 117 8.73 -13.44 -11.45
N GLN A 118 9.83 -13.49 -12.20
CA GLN A 118 10.79 -12.40 -12.28
C GLN A 118 10.15 -11.14 -12.90
N ALA A 119 9.33 -11.30 -13.95
CA ALA A 119 8.57 -10.19 -14.53
C ALA A 119 7.60 -9.56 -13.53
N LEU A 120 6.92 -10.39 -12.73
CA LEU A 120 6.05 -9.92 -11.65
C LEU A 120 6.84 -9.15 -10.59
N ALA A 121 7.99 -9.67 -10.16
CA ALA A 121 8.89 -8.99 -9.22
C ALA A 121 9.34 -7.61 -9.75
N GLN A 122 9.69 -7.52 -11.03
CA GLN A 122 10.08 -6.25 -11.66
C GLN A 122 8.94 -5.22 -11.66
N ARG A 123 7.70 -5.63 -11.90
CA ARG A 123 6.52 -4.75 -11.82
C ARG A 123 6.31 -4.24 -10.39
N ILE A 124 6.48 -5.10 -9.40
CA ILE A 124 6.40 -4.72 -7.98
C ILE A 124 7.49 -3.70 -7.64
N ASP A 125 8.73 -3.90 -8.09
CA ASP A 125 9.83 -2.93 -7.88
C ASP A 125 9.49 -1.56 -8.47
N THR A 126 8.86 -1.53 -9.65
CA THR A 126 8.40 -0.29 -10.27
C THR A 126 7.35 0.45 -9.43
N LEU A 127 6.41 -0.27 -8.84
CA LEU A 127 5.40 0.31 -7.94
C LEU A 127 6.02 0.92 -6.69
N TRP A 128 6.93 0.20 -6.05
CA TRP A 128 7.66 0.64 -4.88
C TRP A 128 8.49 1.91 -5.15
N ARG A 129 9.27 1.90 -6.24
CA ARG A 129 10.09 3.04 -6.66
C ARG A 129 9.28 4.29 -6.99
N GLY A 130 8.02 4.14 -7.33
CA GLY A 130 7.13 5.23 -7.69
C GLY A 130 6.49 5.95 -6.49
N VAL A 131 6.77 5.56 -5.25
CA VAL A 131 6.27 6.27 -4.05
C VAL A 131 7.18 7.44 -3.74
N GLU A 132 6.65 8.65 -3.79
CA GLU A 132 7.39 9.90 -3.57
C GLU A 132 7.48 10.24 -2.07
N TRP A 133 8.19 9.42 -1.29
CA TRP A 133 8.32 9.56 0.18
C TRP A 133 8.74 10.97 0.59
N SER A 134 9.70 11.57 -0.11
CA SER A 134 10.19 12.91 0.19
C SER A 134 9.14 14.01 0.00
N TRP A 135 8.11 13.80 -0.84
CA TRP A 135 6.97 14.71 -0.98
C TRP A 135 6.19 14.84 0.33
N TYR A 136 5.97 13.71 1.00
CA TYR A 136 5.17 13.63 2.24
C TYR A 136 5.85 14.28 3.46
N ARG A 137 6.99 14.92 3.28
CA ARG A 137 7.59 15.80 4.29
C ARG A 137 6.90 17.16 4.41
N ASN A 138 6.16 17.60 3.41
CA ASN A 138 5.61 18.97 3.36
C ASN A 138 6.66 20.05 3.70
N GLY A 139 7.91 19.86 3.25
CA GLY A 139 9.01 20.77 3.56
C GLY A 139 9.54 20.71 5.01
N GLN A 140 9.02 19.84 5.84
CA GLN A 140 9.40 19.68 7.25
C GLN A 140 10.37 18.50 7.48
N ASN A 141 10.89 18.35 8.70
CA ASN A 141 11.72 17.21 9.10
C ASN A 141 10.90 16.08 9.74
N VAL A 142 9.76 15.77 9.16
CA VAL A 142 8.81 14.74 9.60
C VAL A 142 8.00 14.27 8.40
N LEU A 143 7.48 13.05 8.42
CA LEU A 143 6.54 12.57 7.42
C LEU A 143 5.10 12.84 7.88
N TYR A 144 4.28 13.22 6.93
CA TYR A 144 2.84 13.40 7.14
C TYR A 144 2.08 12.16 6.69
N TRP A 145 1.03 11.82 7.42
CA TRP A 145 0.19 10.65 7.16
C TRP A 145 -0.50 10.74 5.80
N HIS A 146 -1.08 11.90 5.51
CA HIS A 146 -2.02 12.07 4.41
C HIS A 146 -1.83 13.39 3.65
N TRP A 147 -2.06 13.33 2.34
CA TRP A 147 -2.21 14.49 1.46
C TRP A 147 -3.45 14.33 0.58
N SER A 148 -4.24 15.42 0.45
CA SER A 148 -5.47 15.47 -0.34
C SER A 148 -5.29 16.33 -1.60
N PRO A 149 -5.78 15.88 -2.77
CA PRO A 149 -5.78 16.72 -3.97
C PRO A 149 -6.70 17.95 -3.86
N GLU A 150 -7.72 17.91 -2.97
CA GLU A 150 -8.66 19.00 -2.76
C GLU A 150 -8.28 19.89 -1.57
N TYR A 151 -7.80 19.27 -0.49
CA TYR A 151 -7.55 19.96 0.79
C TYR A 151 -6.06 20.10 1.10
N GLY A 152 -5.17 19.60 0.23
CA GLY A 152 -3.73 19.67 0.46
C GLY A 152 -3.33 19.02 1.79
N TRP A 153 -2.64 19.76 2.62
CA TRP A 153 -2.13 19.34 3.93
C TRP A 153 -3.06 19.65 5.11
N GLU A 154 -4.36 19.95 4.87
CA GLU A 154 -5.28 20.40 5.93
C GLU A 154 -5.50 19.40 7.07
N MET A 155 -5.30 18.10 6.85
CA MET A 155 -5.29 17.13 7.95
C MET A 155 -4.14 17.38 8.92
N ASN A 156 -3.02 17.92 8.42
CA ASN A 156 -1.85 18.33 9.21
C ASN A 156 -1.40 17.26 10.23
N PHE A 157 -1.43 15.99 9.84
CA PHE A 157 -1.15 14.88 10.73
C PHE A 157 0.30 14.40 10.55
N ALA A 158 1.22 15.08 11.27
CA ALA A 158 2.61 14.66 11.33
C ALA A 158 2.77 13.39 12.18
N VAL A 159 3.56 12.43 11.70
CA VAL A 159 3.75 11.14 12.34
C VAL A 159 4.99 11.16 13.22
N HIS A 160 4.83 10.93 14.51
CA HIS A 160 5.90 10.95 15.50
C HIS A 160 5.92 9.68 16.36
N GLY A 161 7.08 9.42 16.96
CA GLY A 161 7.25 8.39 17.98
C GLY A 161 7.48 6.98 17.43
N PHE A 162 7.74 6.06 18.36
CA PHE A 162 7.93 4.65 18.08
C PHE A 162 6.59 3.92 18.17
N ASN A 163 5.99 3.64 17.03
CA ASN A 163 4.69 2.99 16.90
C ASN A 163 4.58 2.19 15.60
N GLU A 164 3.37 1.80 15.20
CA GLU A 164 3.08 1.04 13.98
C GLU A 164 3.61 1.71 12.70
N CYS A 165 3.73 3.03 12.69
CA CYS A 165 4.19 3.78 11.54
C CYS A 165 5.72 3.72 11.32
N LEU A 166 6.49 3.03 12.18
CA LEU A 166 7.94 2.93 12.03
C LEU A 166 8.36 2.40 10.65
N VAL A 167 7.61 1.44 10.10
CA VAL A 167 7.89 0.88 8.76
C VAL A 167 7.88 1.96 7.68
N MET A 168 7.03 2.97 7.79
CA MET A 168 6.97 4.11 6.87
C MET A 168 8.31 4.86 6.83
N TYR A 169 8.91 5.12 7.99
CA TYR A 169 10.21 5.78 8.09
C TYR A 169 11.35 4.90 7.54
N ILE A 170 11.32 3.60 7.81
CA ILE A 170 12.30 2.64 7.27
C ILE A 170 12.26 2.64 5.74
N LEU A 171 11.06 2.55 5.16
CA LEU A 171 10.87 2.54 3.72
C LEU A 171 11.25 3.88 3.10
N ALA A 172 10.88 5.00 3.71
CA ALA A 172 11.26 6.33 3.24
C ALA A 172 12.79 6.51 3.23
N ALA A 173 13.49 6.04 4.25
CA ALA A 173 14.96 6.09 4.29
C ALA A 173 15.62 5.16 3.27
N ALA A 174 15.02 3.98 3.03
CA ALA A 174 15.52 2.97 2.10
C ALA A 174 15.13 3.20 0.64
N SER A 175 14.27 4.17 0.35
CA SER A 175 13.76 4.41 -1.01
C SER A 175 14.91 4.69 -1.99
N PRO A 176 14.98 3.95 -3.12
CA PRO A 176 16.06 4.14 -4.08
C PRO A 176 15.86 5.37 -4.99
N THR A 177 14.66 5.93 -5.03
CA THR A 177 14.28 7.03 -5.93
C THR A 177 13.95 8.33 -5.20
N TYR A 178 13.24 8.24 -4.08
CA TYR A 178 12.80 9.39 -3.28
C TYR A 178 13.18 9.23 -1.82
N PRO A 179 14.49 9.03 -1.51
CA PRO A 179 14.92 8.79 -0.14
C PRO A 179 14.62 10.00 0.74
N CYS A 180 14.24 9.70 1.97
CA CYS A 180 13.99 10.72 2.97
C CYS A 180 14.86 10.42 4.20
N LEU A 181 16.03 11.08 4.26
CA LEU A 181 16.86 11.05 5.46
C LEU A 181 16.28 12.06 6.46
N LEU A 182 15.58 11.55 7.43
CA LEU A 182 15.06 12.32 8.54
C LEU A 182 16.05 12.22 9.70
N TYR A 183 16.54 13.34 10.17
CA TYR A 183 17.26 13.36 11.43
C TYR A 183 16.23 13.19 12.54
N THR A 184 16.16 11.99 13.09
CA THR A 184 15.29 11.67 14.22
C THR A 184 15.92 12.16 15.53
N SER A 185 16.24 13.45 15.63
CA SER A 185 16.69 14.02 16.91
C SER A 185 15.59 14.02 17.99
N ASP A 186 14.35 13.74 17.58
CA ASP A 186 13.18 13.75 18.46
C ASP A 186 12.46 12.39 18.52
N ALA A 187 13.15 11.30 18.15
CA ALA A 187 12.65 9.93 18.33
C ALA A 187 13.01 9.35 19.71
N ALA A 188 13.06 10.20 20.73
CA ALA A 188 13.24 9.81 22.14
C ALA A 188 11.95 10.01 22.93
#